data_02c1a66bd438c4f1bcbb549472acd750
#
_entry.id   02c1a66bd438c4f1bcbb549472acd750
#
_cell.length_a   1.000
_cell.length_b   1.000
_cell.length_c   1.000
_cell.angle_alpha   90.00
_cell.angle_beta   90.00
_cell.angle_gamma   90.00
#
_symmetry.space_group_name_H-M   'P 1'
#
loop_
_entity.id
_entity.type
_entity.pdbx_description
1 polymer ?
#
loop_
_entity_poly.entity_id
_entity_poly.type
_entity_poly.pdbx_seq_one_letter_code
_entity_poly.pdbx_strand_id
1 'polypeptide(L)'
;PTQGNAAPIDLQVQLDFRKAMEYTRRKERLETGNRDNFFYCLGNQCYRRHITEEEAVSLTRSSFGDIPDFDLEQPLRNAYQYTSKTDREEKESHEPKICKMIRFMDEYYEIRRNIVKELIEFRRKPTTTDEKASSDFAILRAKDVNTFYINAQMKGISCSQNSLKALVDSDYAKPFNPFTHYFFSLPTWNGKTDYIAQLAQRVKTTDPAFFIDSLRHWLVGMVACAIDDKVQNQQLLLLHGGQGSGKSTFIRKLLPPELDTYYRCGMIIPENKDHLLQLSSSLIIDLDEFDTLPSWQMQSLKRLIVQGVVTERKV
;
A
#
# COMPACT_ATOMS: atom_id res chain seq x y z
N PRO A 1 14.51 -16.31 53.47
CA PRO A 1 13.26 -16.68 52.85
C PRO A 1 12.38 -15.45 52.76
N THR A 2 12.37 -14.84 51.60
CA THR A 2 11.57 -13.67 51.25
C THR A 2 10.25 -14.17 50.68
N GLN A 3 9.19 -14.07 51.46
CA GLN A 3 7.81 -14.19 51.00
C GLN A 3 7.55 -13.05 49.99
N GLY A 4 7.40 -13.42 48.72
CA GLY A 4 6.90 -12.53 47.71
C GLY A 4 5.42 -12.19 47.99
N ASN A 5 5.14 -10.94 48.33
CA ASN A 5 3.79 -10.40 48.40
C ASN A 5 3.21 -10.41 46.96
N ALA A 6 2.41 -11.41 46.62
CA ALA A 6 1.55 -11.36 45.45
C ALA A 6 0.53 -10.22 45.65
N ALA A 7 0.35 -9.35 44.70
CA ALA A 7 -0.65 -8.29 44.73
C ALA A 7 -2.05 -8.92 44.97
N PRO A 8 -2.93 -8.27 45.75
CA PRO A 8 -4.27 -8.83 46.03
C PRO A 8 -5.03 -8.95 44.70
N ILE A 9 -5.54 -10.19 44.45
CA ILE A 9 -6.36 -10.47 43.25
C ILE A 9 -7.64 -9.62 43.32
N ASP A 10 -8.02 -8.97 42.21
CA ASP A 10 -9.18 -8.11 42.10
C ASP A 10 -10.46 -8.82 42.59
N LEU A 11 -11.32 -8.07 43.29
CA LEU A 11 -12.59 -8.56 43.79
C LEU A 11 -13.50 -9.11 42.68
N GLN A 12 -13.47 -8.49 41.50
CA GLN A 12 -14.26 -8.94 40.35
C GLN A 12 -13.77 -10.32 39.88
N VAL A 13 -12.47 -10.53 39.80
CA VAL A 13 -11.87 -11.83 39.43
C VAL A 13 -12.24 -12.92 40.39
N GLN A 14 -12.27 -12.60 41.72
CA GLN A 14 -12.72 -13.54 42.75
C GLN A 14 -14.20 -13.91 42.62
N LEU A 15 -15.05 -12.95 42.25
CA LEU A 15 -16.49 -13.18 42.01
C LEU A 15 -16.70 -14.07 40.78
N ASP A 16 -15.98 -13.82 39.73
CA ASP A 16 -16.08 -14.60 38.49
C ASP A 16 -15.51 -16.02 38.66
N PHE A 17 -14.47 -16.17 39.49
CA PHE A 17 -13.97 -17.49 39.89
C PHE A 17 -15.01 -18.28 40.68
N ARG A 18 -15.73 -17.64 41.63
CA ARG A 18 -16.83 -18.30 42.35
C ARG A 18 -17.91 -18.83 41.41
N LYS A 19 -18.31 -18.03 40.41
CA LYS A 19 -19.28 -18.46 39.39
C LYS A 19 -18.74 -19.64 38.55
N ALA A 20 -17.44 -19.62 38.21
CA ALA A 20 -16.80 -20.72 37.53
C ALA A 20 -16.84 -22.00 38.36
N MET A 21 -16.54 -21.87 39.65
CA MET A 21 -16.59 -22.96 40.63
C MET A 21 -18.01 -23.54 40.80
N GLU A 22 -19.02 -22.69 40.93
CA GLU A 22 -20.42 -23.13 41.03
C GLU A 22 -20.86 -23.91 39.78
N TYR A 23 -20.52 -23.41 38.59
CA TYR A 23 -20.81 -24.13 37.35
C TYR A 23 -20.12 -25.50 37.31
N THR A 24 -18.84 -25.53 37.67
CA THR A 24 -18.05 -26.77 37.66
C THR A 24 -18.64 -27.79 38.62
N ARG A 25 -19.00 -27.40 39.87
CA ARG A 25 -19.63 -28.30 40.87
C ARG A 25 -20.98 -28.84 40.46
N ARG A 26 -21.72 -28.14 39.61
CA ARG A 26 -23.00 -28.65 39.06
C ARG A 26 -22.77 -29.70 37.96
N LYS A 27 -21.65 -29.60 37.24
CA LYS A 27 -21.37 -30.45 36.09
C LYS A 27 -20.49 -31.65 36.43
N GLU A 28 -19.50 -31.45 37.29
CA GLU A 28 -18.52 -32.43 37.65
C GLU A 28 -18.43 -32.59 39.18
N ARG A 29 -18.31 -33.84 39.66
CA ARG A 29 -18.08 -34.12 41.07
C ARG A 29 -16.59 -34.25 41.34
N LEU A 30 -16.13 -33.65 42.44
CA LEU A 30 -14.75 -33.79 42.90
C LEU A 30 -14.61 -35.08 43.70
N GLU A 31 -14.33 -36.19 42.99
CA GLU A 31 -14.18 -37.54 43.58
C GLU A 31 -12.87 -38.16 43.14
N THR A 32 -12.34 -39.13 43.88
CA THR A 32 -11.16 -39.87 43.50
C THR A 32 -11.43 -40.59 42.16
N GLY A 33 -10.63 -40.28 41.12
CA GLY A 33 -10.82 -40.77 39.74
C GLY A 33 -11.49 -39.80 38.79
N ASN A 34 -12.06 -38.66 39.27
CA ASN A 34 -12.63 -37.60 38.45
C ASN A 34 -11.99 -36.23 38.68
N ARG A 35 -10.87 -36.15 39.40
CA ARG A 35 -10.19 -34.91 39.75
C ARG A 35 -9.72 -34.15 38.53
N ASP A 36 -9.13 -34.85 37.54
CA ASP A 36 -8.67 -34.25 36.29
C ASP A 36 -9.79 -33.54 35.54
N ASN A 37 -10.95 -34.21 35.37
CA ASN A 37 -12.10 -33.62 34.67
C ASN A 37 -12.67 -32.41 35.40
N PHE A 38 -12.69 -32.47 36.76
CA PHE A 38 -13.17 -31.33 37.56
C PHE A 38 -12.27 -30.10 37.35
N PHE A 39 -10.95 -30.22 37.51
CA PHE A 39 -10.05 -29.10 37.39
C PHE A 39 -9.90 -28.65 35.94
N TYR A 40 -9.99 -29.55 34.96
CA TYR A 40 -10.06 -29.19 33.53
C TYR A 40 -11.34 -28.40 33.23
N CYS A 41 -12.49 -28.81 33.72
CA CYS A 41 -13.75 -28.06 33.58
C CYS A 41 -13.66 -26.67 34.25
N LEU A 42 -13.06 -26.58 35.44
CA LEU A 42 -12.83 -25.32 36.15
C LEU A 42 -11.94 -24.39 35.33
N GLY A 43 -10.83 -24.87 34.75
CA GLY A 43 -9.95 -24.11 33.89
C GLY A 43 -10.68 -23.54 32.68
N ASN A 44 -11.49 -24.34 31.98
CA ASN A 44 -12.31 -23.87 30.89
C ASN A 44 -13.30 -22.78 31.31
N GLN A 45 -13.91 -22.87 32.51
CA GLN A 45 -14.84 -21.86 32.98
C GLN A 45 -14.15 -20.58 33.42
N CYS A 46 -12.94 -20.66 33.95
CA CYS A 46 -12.10 -19.51 34.26
C CYS A 46 -11.67 -18.79 32.97
N TYR A 47 -11.19 -19.51 31.97
CA TYR A 47 -10.82 -18.95 30.66
C TYR A 47 -11.96 -18.18 29.99
N ARG A 48 -13.15 -18.77 29.96
CA ARG A 48 -14.36 -18.14 29.37
C ARG A 48 -14.82 -16.88 30.12
N ARG A 49 -14.37 -16.68 31.36
CA ARG A 49 -14.64 -15.48 32.18
C ARG A 49 -13.47 -14.52 32.20
N HIS A 50 -12.51 -14.69 31.29
CA HIS A 50 -11.35 -13.84 31.15
C HIS A 50 -10.45 -13.76 32.39
N ILE A 51 -10.48 -14.77 33.26
CA ILE A 51 -9.55 -14.93 34.38
C ILE A 51 -8.23 -15.40 33.75
N THR A 52 -7.11 -14.80 34.11
CA THR A 52 -5.81 -15.26 33.62
C THR A 52 -5.43 -16.63 34.17
N GLU A 53 -4.58 -17.37 33.47
CA GLU A 53 -4.12 -18.70 33.91
C GLU A 53 -3.50 -18.64 35.31
N GLU A 54 -2.67 -17.62 35.56
CA GLU A 54 -1.97 -17.43 36.84
C GLU A 54 -2.93 -17.14 37.97
N GLU A 55 -3.93 -16.27 37.76
CA GLU A 55 -4.99 -15.98 38.72
C GLU A 55 -5.85 -17.20 39.02
N ALA A 56 -6.23 -17.96 38.00
CA ALA A 56 -7.01 -19.18 38.14
C ALA A 56 -6.27 -20.24 38.97
N VAL A 57 -4.97 -20.44 38.70
CA VAL A 57 -4.11 -21.34 39.47
C VAL A 57 -4.02 -20.90 40.93
N SER A 58 -3.74 -19.61 41.17
CA SER A 58 -3.63 -19.06 42.52
C SER A 58 -4.93 -19.19 43.31
N LEU A 59 -6.07 -18.86 42.70
CA LEU A 59 -7.40 -18.99 43.37
C LEU A 59 -7.78 -20.44 43.59
N THR A 60 -7.42 -21.35 42.68
CA THR A 60 -7.66 -22.79 42.83
C THR A 60 -6.84 -23.34 43.97
N ARG A 61 -5.55 -23.02 44.05
CA ARG A 61 -4.68 -23.43 45.14
C ARG A 61 -5.14 -22.90 46.51
N SER A 62 -5.57 -21.62 46.55
CA SER A 62 -6.15 -21.02 47.77
C SER A 62 -7.46 -21.67 48.22
N SER A 63 -8.23 -22.23 47.26
CA SER A 63 -9.56 -22.82 47.55
C SER A 63 -9.52 -24.29 47.93
N PHE A 64 -8.54 -25.04 47.45
CA PHE A 64 -8.46 -26.51 47.64
C PHE A 64 -7.22 -26.95 48.40
N GLY A 65 -6.23 -26.09 48.60
CA GLY A 65 -4.93 -26.48 49.16
C GLY A 65 -4.19 -27.52 48.32
N ASP A 66 -3.20 -28.16 48.95
CA ASP A 66 -2.49 -29.27 48.30
C ASP A 66 -3.30 -30.56 48.47
N ILE A 67 -3.61 -31.20 47.33
CA ILE A 67 -4.31 -32.49 47.34
C ILE A 67 -3.26 -33.60 47.28
N PRO A 68 -3.18 -34.51 48.25
CA PRO A 68 -2.19 -35.61 48.25
C PRO A 68 -2.27 -36.40 46.95
N ASP A 69 -1.09 -36.65 46.37
CA ASP A 69 -0.88 -37.47 45.16
C ASP A 69 -1.65 -36.94 43.94
N PHE A 70 -1.91 -35.60 43.85
CA PHE A 70 -2.59 -35.01 42.71
C PHE A 70 -2.13 -33.57 42.44
N ASP A 71 -1.65 -33.34 41.21
CA ASP A 71 -1.32 -32.01 40.69
C ASP A 71 -2.57 -31.35 40.13
N LEU A 72 -3.21 -30.46 40.92
CA LEU A 72 -4.42 -29.73 40.52
C LEU A 72 -4.18 -28.69 39.44
N GLU A 73 -2.92 -28.25 39.24
CA GLU A 73 -2.58 -27.21 38.24
C GLU A 73 -2.54 -27.75 36.82
N GLN A 74 -2.02 -28.97 36.62
CA GLN A 74 -1.81 -29.52 35.28
C GLN A 74 -3.13 -29.63 34.48
N PRO A 75 -4.23 -30.20 34.97
CA PRO A 75 -5.48 -30.22 34.22
C PRO A 75 -6.04 -28.82 33.95
N LEU A 76 -5.88 -27.88 34.89
CA LEU A 76 -6.33 -26.53 34.76
C LEU A 76 -5.55 -25.79 33.66
N ARG A 77 -4.21 -25.90 33.62
CA ARG A 77 -3.36 -25.34 32.57
C ARG A 77 -3.64 -25.98 31.21
N ASN A 78 -3.87 -27.27 31.15
CA ASN A 78 -4.25 -27.97 29.93
C ASN A 78 -5.57 -27.42 29.34
N ALA A 79 -6.53 -27.07 30.22
CA ALA A 79 -7.77 -26.45 29.76
C ALA A 79 -7.55 -25.08 29.11
N TYR A 80 -6.67 -24.23 29.64
CA TYR A 80 -6.30 -22.95 29.03
C TYR A 80 -5.66 -23.14 27.67
N GLN A 81 -4.69 -24.04 27.54
CA GLN A 81 -4.00 -24.31 26.28
C GLN A 81 -4.93 -24.83 25.20
N TYR A 82 -5.79 -25.80 25.55
CA TYR A 82 -6.74 -26.39 24.60
C TYR A 82 -7.78 -25.38 24.15
N THR A 83 -8.41 -24.67 25.10
CA THR A 83 -9.48 -23.71 24.79
C THR A 83 -8.95 -22.53 23.98
N SER A 84 -7.75 -22.01 24.30
CA SER A 84 -7.13 -20.95 23.54
C SER A 84 -6.79 -21.38 22.09
N LYS A 85 -6.41 -22.65 21.90
CA LYS A 85 -6.16 -23.20 20.56
C LYS A 85 -7.46 -23.34 19.79
N THR A 86 -8.51 -23.87 20.41
CA THR A 86 -9.83 -24.05 19.79
C THR A 86 -10.45 -22.71 19.41
N ASP A 87 -10.38 -21.68 20.28
CA ASP A 87 -10.86 -20.33 19.99
C ASP A 87 -10.11 -19.67 18.81
N ARG A 88 -8.81 -19.97 18.66
CA ARG A 88 -8.05 -19.50 17.48
C ARG A 88 -8.50 -20.20 16.22
N GLU A 89 -8.64 -21.52 16.25
CA GLU A 89 -9.11 -22.33 15.12
C GLU A 89 -10.53 -21.94 14.70
N GLU A 90 -11.44 -21.68 15.66
CA GLU A 90 -12.79 -21.20 15.37
C GLU A 90 -12.78 -19.78 14.79
N LYS A 91 -11.98 -18.85 15.30
CA LYS A 91 -11.83 -17.50 14.74
C LYS A 91 -11.27 -17.54 13.33
N GLU A 92 -10.28 -18.38 13.06
CA GLU A 92 -9.73 -18.55 11.70
C GLU A 92 -10.74 -19.20 10.75
N SER A 93 -11.60 -20.12 11.23
CA SER A 93 -12.65 -20.74 10.42
C SER A 93 -13.80 -19.78 10.09
N HIS A 94 -14.07 -18.79 10.95
CA HIS A 94 -15.12 -17.78 10.77
C HIS A 94 -14.62 -16.50 10.08
N GLU A 95 -13.32 -16.39 9.77
CA GLU A 95 -12.81 -15.22 9.08
C GLU A 95 -13.44 -15.10 7.68
N PRO A 96 -14.02 -13.92 7.33
CA PRO A 96 -14.60 -13.71 6.02
C PRO A 96 -13.60 -14.01 4.89
N LYS A 97 -14.07 -14.64 3.82
CA LYS A 97 -13.23 -14.98 2.65
C LYS A 97 -12.48 -13.77 2.10
N ILE A 98 -13.10 -12.59 2.16
CA ILE A 98 -12.48 -11.34 1.71
C ILE A 98 -11.27 -10.96 2.56
N CYS A 99 -11.30 -11.18 3.88
CA CYS A 99 -10.17 -10.89 4.76
C CYS A 99 -8.98 -11.82 4.47
N LYS A 100 -9.23 -13.10 4.24
CA LYS A 100 -8.19 -14.06 3.81
C LYS A 100 -7.57 -13.67 2.48
N MET A 101 -8.37 -13.20 1.54
CA MET A 101 -7.93 -12.73 0.24
C MET A 101 -7.08 -11.45 0.36
N ILE A 102 -7.51 -10.47 1.16
CA ILE A 102 -6.74 -9.23 1.40
C ILE A 102 -5.39 -9.57 2.03
N ARG A 103 -5.36 -10.42 3.07
CA ARG A 103 -4.11 -10.85 3.72
C ARG A 103 -3.16 -11.50 2.73
N PHE A 104 -3.67 -12.40 1.87
CA PHE A 104 -2.87 -13.01 0.81
C PHE A 104 -2.30 -11.96 -0.15
N MET A 105 -3.12 -11.01 -0.60
CA MET A 105 -2.65 -9.96 -1.50
C MET A 105 -1.59 -9.09 -0.82
N ASP A 106 -1.79 -8.73 0.45
CA ASP A 106 -0.84 -7.93 1.22
C ASP A 106 0.48 -8.66 1.49
N GLU A 107 0.45 -9.98 1.63
CA GLU A 107 1.65 -10.80 1.84
C GLU A 107 2.53 -10.90 0.58
N TYR A 108 1.91 -11.12 -0.58
CA TYR A 108 2.65 -11.46 -1.81
C TYR A 108 2.77 -10.34 -2.82
N TYR A 109 1.92 -9.32 -2.76
CA TYR A 109 1.86 -8.26 -3.77
C TYR A 109 1.81 -6.88 -3.16
N GLU A 110 2.35 -5.92 -3.87
CA GLU A 110 2.12 -4.51 -3.63
C GLU A 110 1.39 -3.95 -4.84
N ILE A 111 0.23 -3.32 -4.59
CA ILE A 111 -0.66 -2.81 -5.63
C ILE A 111 -0.88 -1.33 -5.41
N ARG A 112 -0.80 -0.55 -6.48
CA ARG A 112 -1.05 0.88 -6.45
C ARG A 112 -1.79 1.33 -7.70
N ARG A 113 -2.53 2.40 -7.60
CA ARG A 113 -3.19 3.07 -8.73
C ARG A 113 -2.36 4.27 -9.16
N ASN A 114 -1.73 4.20 -10.31
CA ASN A 114 -1.05 5.32 -10.93
C ASN A 114 -2.11 6.32 -11.43
N ILE A 115 -2.26 7.45 -10.72
CA ILE A 115 -3.32 8.44 -10.99
C ILE A 115 -3.06 9.27 -12.25
N VAL A 116 -1.82 9.33 -12.72
CA VAL A 116 -1.45 10.05 -13.95
C VAL A 116 -1.83 9.24 -15.20
N LYS A 117 -1.55 7.94 -15.20
CA LYS A 117 -1.88 7.03 -16.31
C LYS A 117 -3.25 6.38 -16.15
N GLU A 118 -3.88 6.51 -14.96
CA GLU A 118 -5.10 5.83 -14.55
C GLU A 118 -5.01 4.31 -14.73
N LEU A 119 -3.88 3.75 -14.39
CA LEU A 119 -3.59 2.33 -14.50
C LEU A 119 -3.27 1.76 -13.13
N ILE A 120 -3.65 0.50 -12.93
CA ILE A 120 -3.22 -0.25 -11.74
C ILE A 120 -1.84 -0.83 -12.05
N GLU A 121 -0.93 -0.64 -11.12
CA GLU A 121 0.42 -1.19 -11.15
C GLU A 121 0.60 -2.14 -9.97
N PHE A 122 1.39 -3.18 -10.17
CA PHE A 122 1.73 -4.12 -9.13
C PHE A 122 3.18 -4.56 -9.20
N ARG A 123 3.71 -4.98 -8.06
CA ARG A 123 4.95 -5.75 -7.97
C ARG A 123 4.80 -6.90 -6.99
N ARG A 124 5.59 -7.94 -7.20
CA ARG A 124 5.67 -9.07 -6.27
C ARG A 124 6.62 -8.72 -5.13
N LYS A 125 6.17 -8.92 -3.89
CA LYS A 125 7.02 -8.72 -2.71
C LYS A 125 8.06 -9.85 -2.61
N PRO A 126 9.28 -9.56 -2.12
CA PRO A 126 10.25 -10.60 -1.82
C PRO A 126 9.71 -11.48 -0.69
N THR A 127 9.68 -12.77 -0.91
CA THR A 127 9.41 -13.77 0.13
C THR A 127 10.69 -14.50 0.44
N THR A 128 10.84 -15.02 1.66
CA THR A 128 12.04 -15.73 2.13
C THR A 128 12.44 -16.93 1.27
N THR A 129 11.57 -17.37 0.37
CA THR A 129 11.76 -18.54 -0.49
C THR A 129 11.87 -18.23 -1.99
N ASP A 130 11.59 -17.00 -2.42
CA ASP A 130 11.54 -16.64 -3.84
C ASP A 130 12.59 -15.57 -4.19
N GLU A 131 13.62 -15.95 -4.96
CA GLU A 131 14.61 -15.04 -5.55
C GLU A 131 14.02 -14.15 -6.68
N LYS A 132 12.74 -14.31 -7.03
CA LYS A 132 12.06 -13.60 -8.13
C LYS A 132 11.27 -12.38 -7.71
N ALA A 133 11.69 -11.67 -6.66
CA ALA A 133 11.10 -10.38 -6.35
C ALA A 133 11.41 -9.38 -7.49
N SER A 134 10.38 -8.82 -8.12
CA SER A 134 10.56 -7.73 -9.06
C SER A 134 10.76 -6.43 -8.28
N SER A 135 11.88 -5.74 -8.54
CA SER A 135 12.11 -4.39 -7.99
C SER A 135 11.10 -3.38 -8.57
N ASP A 136 10.64 -3.62 -9.79
CA ASP A 136 9.87 -2.66 -10.57
C ASP A 136 8.38 -2.99 -10.62
N PHE A 137 7.57 -1.93 -10.60
CA PHE A 137 6.14 -2.06 -10.81
C PHE A 137 5.81 -2.32 -12.28
N ALA A 138 4.98 -3.33 -12.52
CA ALA A 138 4.42 -3.66 -13.83
C ALA A 138 2.95 -3.22 -13.92
N ILE A 139 2.48 -2.89 -15.13
CA ILE A 139 1.07 -2.61 -15.36
C ILE A 139 0.27 -3.90 -15.16
N LEU A 140 -0.76 -3.83 -14.31
CA LEU A 140 -1.67 -4.94 -14.07
C LEU A 140 -2.53 -5.21 -15.30
N ARG A 141 -2.50 -6.45 -15.78
CA ARG A 141 -3.30 -6.94 -16.91
C ARG A 141 -4.23 -8.05 -16.45
N ALA A 142 -5.21 -8.38 -17.25
CA ALA A 142 -6.15 -9.48 -16.95
C ALA A 142 -5.43 -10.81 -16.66
N LYS A 143 -4.34 -11.12 -17.35
CA LYS A 143 -3.52 -12.32 -17.10
C LYS A 143 -2.94 -12.35 -15.67
N ASP A 144 -2.61 -11.19 -15.12
CA ASP A 144 -1.97 -11.09 -13.81
C ASP A 144 -3.01 -11.33 -12.71
N VAL A 145 -4.24 -10.83 -12.87
CA VAL A 145 -5.38 -11.13 -11.98
C VAL A 145 -5.67 -12.63 -11.99
N ASN A 146 -5.59 -13.29 -13.16
CA ASN A 146 -5.74 -14.74 -13.28
C ASN A 146 -4.63 -15.47 -12.52
N THR A 147 -3.41 -14.97 -12.60
CA THR A 147 -2.27 -15.52 -11.86
C THR A 147 -2.47 -15.37 -10.36
N PHE A 148 -2.95 -14.21 -9.89
CA PHE A 148 -3.28 -14.01 -8.46
C PHE A 148 -4.34 -15.01 -7.98
N TYR A 149 -5.38 -15.23 -8.80
CA TYR A 149 -6.43 -16.20 -8.51
C TYR A 149 -5.85 -17.62 -8.35
N ILE A 150 -5.04 -18.08 -9.31
CA ILE A 150 -4.42 -19.40 -9.26
C ILE A 150 -3.54 -19.53 -8.02
N ASN A 151 -2.69 -18.55 -7.74
CA ASN A 151 -1.81 -18.55 -6.58
C ASN A 151 -2.58 -18.57 -5.25
N ALA A 152 -3.71 -17.85 -5.15
CA ALA A 152 -4.59 -17.89 -3.99
C ALA A 152 -5.18 -19.29 -3.79
N GLN A 153 -5.69 -19.93 -4.87
CA GLN A 153 -6.21 -21.30 -4.82
C GLN A 153 -5.14 -22.30 -4.37
N MET A 154 -3.91 -22.20 -4.87
CA MET A 154 -2.79 -23.05 -4.47
C MET A 154 -2.43 -22.92 -2.98
N LYS A 155 -2.72 -21.76 -2.37
CA LYS A 155 -2.56 -21.51 -0.93
C LYS A 155 -3.81 -21.86 -0.11
N GLY A 156 -4.80 -22.52 -0.71
CA GLY A 156 -6.04 -22.93 -0.03
C GLY A 156 -7.03 -21.78 0.24
N ILE A 157 -6.86 -20.63 -0.40
CA ILE A 157 -7.73 -19.47 -0.20
C ILE A 157 -8.88 -19.54 -1.21
N SER A 158 -10.08 -19.83 -0.70
CA SER A 158 -11.28 -19.86 -1.52
C SER A 158 -11.76 -18.45 -1.88
N CYS A 159 -11.48 -18.00 -3.08
CA CYS A 159 -11.96 -16.74 -3.64
C CYS A 159 -12.47 -16.96 -5.07
N SER A 160 -13.22 -16.01 -5.62
CA SER A 160 -13.55 -15.98 -7.03
C SER A 160 -12.65 -15.00 -7.77
N GLN A 161 -12.47 -15.21 -9.07
CA GLN A 161 -11.74 -14.28 -9.94
C GLN A 161 -12.38 -12.90 -9.96
N ASN A 162 -13.72 -12.84 -9.96
CA ASN A 162 -14.46 -11.57 -9.89
C ASN A 162 -14.22 -10.83 -8.57
N SER A 163 -14.13 -11.55 -7.44
CA SER A 163 -13.82 -10.94 -6.14
C SER A 163 -12.41 -10.33 -6.12
N LEU A 164 -11.42 -11.02 -6.69
CA LEU A 164 -10.06 -10.48 -6.83
C LEU A 164 -10.03 -9.26 -7.75
N LYS A 165 -10.73 -9.31 -8.88
CA LYS A 165 -10.85 -8.16 -9.77
C LYS A 165 -11.49 -6.97 -9.04
N ALA A 166 -12.63 -7.18 -8.37
CA ALA A 166 -13.29 -6.14 -7.60
C ALA A 166 -12.39 -5.55 -6.49
N LEU A 167 -11.57 -6.38 -5.83
CA LEU A 167 -10.61 -5.90 -4.84
C LEU A 167 -9.57 -4.97 -5.46
N VAL A 168 -8.91 -5.38 -6.54
CA VAL A 168 -7.85 -4.56 -7.17
C VAL A 168 -8.40 -3.32 -7.87
N ASP A 169 -9.65 -3.33 -8.32
CA ASP A 169 -10.32 -2.18 -8.92
C ASP A 169 -10.87 -1.19 -7.87
N SER A 170 -10.87 -1.57 -6.59
CA SER A 170 -11.33 -0.74 -5.47
C SER A 170 -10.24 0.19 -4.92
N ASP A 171 -10.55 0.90 -3.83
CA ASP A 171 -9.60 1.73 -3.05
C ASP A 171 -8.51 0.91 -2.34
N TYR A 172 -8.52 -0.41 -2.48
CA TYR A 172 -7.40 -1.27 -2.07
C TYR A 172 -6.12 -0.89 -2.81
N ALA A 173 -6.20 -0.61 -4.12
CA ALA A 173 -5.12 -0.05 -4.90
C ALA A 173 -4.91 1.43 -4.55
N LYS A 174 -4.00 1.72 -3.62
CA LYS A 174 -3.74 3.08 -3.13
C LYS A 174 -3.33 4.03 -4.26
N PRO A 175 -3.83 5.28 -4.27
CA PRO A 175 -3.43 6.27 -5.26
C PRO A 175 -1.94 6.57 -5.14
N PHE A 176 -1.27 6.63 -6.29
CA PHE A 176 0.15 6.91 -6.43
C PHE A 176 0.37 7.94 -7.53
N ASN A 177 0.92 9.09 -7.17
CA ASN A 177 1.36 10.09 -8.14
C ASN A 177 2.87 9.95 -8.34
N PRO A 178 3.33 9.49 -9.52
CA PRO A 178 4.75 9.28 -9.81
C PRO A 178 5.57 10.58 -9.77
N PHE A 179 4.97 11.70 -10.15
CA PHE A 179 5.64 12.99 -10.17
C PHE A 179 5.88 13.50 -8.75
N THR A 180 4.82 13.53 -7.94
CA THR A 180 4.92 13.90 -6.52
C THR A 180 5.92 13.01 -5.79
N HIS A 181 5.83 11.68 -6.02
CA HIS A 181 6.76 10.73 -5.41
C HIS A 181 8.21 11.02 -5.79
N TYR A 182 8.47 11.25 -7.09
CA TYR A 182 9.83 11.55 -7.56
C TYR A 182 10.35 12.86 -6.97
N PHE A 183 9.62 13.96 -7.15
CA PHE A 183 10.11 15.28 -6.74
C PHE A 183 10.29 15.42 -5.23
N PHE A 184 9.44 14.81 -4.41
CA PHE A 184 9.61 14.81 -2.95
C PHE A 184 10.64 13.81 -2.43
N SER A 185 11.07 12.84 -3.23
CA SER A 185 12.16 11.93 -2.88
C SER A 185 13.55 12.52 -3.13
N LEU A 186 13.64 13.64 -3.85
CA LEU A 186 14.92 14.28 -4.15
C LEU A 186 15.58 14.86 -2.89
N PRO A 187 16.92 14.87 -2.83
CA PRO A 187 17.64 15.53 -1.76
C PRO A 187 17.29 17.02 -1.66
N THR A 188 17.23 17.54 -0.45
CA THR A 188 17.03 18.99 -0.24
C THR A 188 18.11 19.79 -0.95
N TRP A 189 17.69 20.82 -1.69
CA TRP A 189 18.63 21.73 -2.35
C TRP A 189 19.55 22.43 -1.34
N ASN A 190 20.83 22.55 -1.70
CA ASN A 190 21.85 23.14 -0.83
C ASN A 190 21.75 24.69 -0.68
N GLY A 191 20.80 25.33 -1.38
CA GLY A 191 20.58 26.77 -1.35
C GLY A 191 21.64 27.62 -2.05
N LYS A 192 22.65 27.00 -2.70
CA LYS A 192 23.82 27.72 -3.26
C LYS A 192 23.98 27.45 -4.77
N THR A 193 23.82 26.23 -5.20
CA THR A 193 24.14 25.82 -6.58
C THR A 193 22.96 26.04 -7.50
N ASP A 194 23.12 26.87 -8.51
CA ASP A 194 22.12 27.02 -9.58
C ASP A 194 22.31 25.94 -10.64
N TYR A 195 21.67 24.80 -10.43
CA TYR A 195 21.75 23.66 -11.36
C TYR A 195 21.08 23.94 -12.70
N ILE A 196 20.05 24.79 -12.73
CA ILE A 196 19.37 25.14 -13.99
C ILE A 196 20.31 26.00 -14.85
N ALA A 197 20.97 26.98 -14.27
CA ALA A 197 21.96 27.79 -14.98
C ALA A 197 23.11 26.93 -15.51
N GLN A 198 23.64 25.99 -14.68
CA GLN A 198 24.69 25.07 -15.11
C GLN A 198 24.25 24.17 -16.29
N LEU A 199 23.00 23.71 -16.27
CA LEU A 199 22.42 22.93 -17.37
C LEU A 199 22.30 23.77 -18.63
N ALA A 200 21.74 24.97 -18.51
CA ALA A 200 21.54 25.89 -19.63
C ALA A 200 22.86 26.30 -20.29
N GLN A 201 23.93 26.51 -19.52
CA GLN A 201 25.28 26.85 -20.05
C GLN A 201 25.88 25.74 -20.92
N ARG A 202 25.36 24.52 -20.86
CA ARG A 202 25.81 23.43 -21.79
C ARG A 202 25.25 23.57 -23.19
N VAL A 203 24.25 24.43 -23.38
CA VAL A 203 23.61 24.69 -24.67
C VAL A 203 24.17 25.99 -25.25
N LYS A 204 24.72 25.95 -26.46
CA LYS A 204 25.17 27.14 -27.15
C LYS A 204 23.98 27.89 -27.73
N THR A 205 23.72 29.11 -27.26
CA THR A 205 22.62 29.97 -27.68
C THR A 205 23.14 31.35 -28.10
N THR A 206 22.32 32.10 -28.84
CA THR A 206 22.65 33.48 -29.24
C THR A 206 22.52 34.45 -28.07
N ASP A 207 21.64 34.15 -27.10
CA ASP A 207 21.46 34.89 -25.84
C ASP A 207 21.41 33.93 -24.67
N PRO A 208 22.56 33.67 -24.02
CA PRO A 208 22.63 32.75 -22.88
C PRO A 208 21.83 33.20 -21.66
N ALA A 209 21.73 34.51 -21.39
CA ALA A 209 21.01 35.02 -20.22
C ALA A 209 19.51 34.81 -20.37
N PHE A 210 18.97 35.15 -21.53
CA PHE A 210 17.58 34.91 -21.88
C PHE A 210 17.22 33.41 -21.85
N PHE A 211 18.12 32.54 -22.35
CA PHE A 211 17.89 31.12 -22.33
C PHE A 211 17.86 30.53 -20.93
N ILE A 212 18.78 30.94 -20.03
CA ILE A 212 18.80 30.52 -18.64
C ILE A 212 17.48 30.88 -17.95
N ASP A 213 17.01 32.11 -18.14
CA ASP A 213 15.81 32.61 -17.51
C ASP A 213 14.55 31.92 -18.06
N SER A 214 14.46 31.77 -19.37
CA SER A 214 13.36 31.06 -20.04
C SER A 214 13.29 29.58 -19.63
N LEU A 215 14.42 28.90 -19.59
CA LEU A 215 14.49 27.49 -19.14
C LEU A 215 14.08 27.35 -17.68
N ARG A 216 14.51 28.29 -16.82
CA ARG A 216 14.13 28.29 -15.40
C ARG A 216 12.62 28.44 -15.21
N HIS A 217 12.02 29.43 -15.83
CA HIS A 217 10.57 29.64 -15.74
C HIS A 217 9.78 28.46 -16.24
N TRP A 218 10.19 27.85 -17.36
CA TRP A 218 9.53 26.70 -17.92
C TRP A 218 9.65 25.47 -17.04
N LEU A 219 10.86 25.15 -16.52
CA LEU A 219 11.09 23.99 -15.64
C LEU A 219 10.33 24.13 -14.31
N VAL A 220 10.36 25.33 -13.70
CA VAL A 220 9.61 25.60 -12.45
C VAL A 220 8.12 25.44 -12.69
N GLY A 221 7.59 25.99 -13.80
CA GLY A 221 6.19 25.84 -14.16
C GLY A 221 5.81 24.38 -14.44
N MET A 222 6.65 23.63 -15.11
CA MET A 222 6.44 22.20 -15.35
C MET A 222 6.34 21.40 -14.05
N VAL A 223 7.29 21.60 -13.13
CA VAL A 223 7.29 20.90 -11.83
C VAL A 223 6.08 21.33 -11.01
N ALA A 224 5.76 22.63 -10.95
CA ALA A 224 4.62 23.14 -10.22
C ALA A 224 3.30 22.50 -10.70
N CYS A 225 3.07 22.41 -12.01
CA CYS A 225 1.90 21.72 -12.57
C CYS A 225 1.88 20.21 -12.26
N ALA A 226 3.06 19.57 -12.15
CA ALA A 226 3.15 18.15 -11.87
C ALA A 226 2.81 17.78 -10.41
N ILE A 227 2.97 18.73 -9.48
CA ILE A 227 2.76 18.50 -8.03
C ILE A 227 1.51 19.17 -7.46
N ASP A 228 0.94 20.14 -8.16
CA ASP A 228 -0.27 20.89 -7.73
C ASP A 228 -1.24 21.06 -8.89
N ASP A 229 -2.40 20.44 -8.80
CA ASP A 229 -3.47 20.48 -9.81
C ASP A 229 -4.09 21.87 -9.99
N LYS A 230 -3.82 22.82 -9.08
CA LYS A 230 -4.33 24.21 -9.17
C LYS A 230 -3.40 25.12 -10.00
N VAL A 231 -2.19 24.68 -10.24
CA VAL A 231 -1.20 25.45 -11.02
C VAL A 231 -1.41 25.21 -12.50
N GLN A 232 -1.33 26.29 -13.28
CA GLN A 232 -1.40 26.25 -14.74
C GLN A 232 -0.13 26.85 -15.33
N ASN A 233 0.52 26.09 -16.19
CA ASN A 233 1.66 26.57 -16.98
C ASN A 233 1.23 26.82 -18.41
N GLN A 234 1.14 28.09 -18.81
CA GLN A 234 0.76 28.50 -20.16
C GLN A 234 1.97 28.74 -21.07
N GLN A 235 3.14 28.28 -20.69
CA GLN A 235 4.40 28.53 -21.39
C GLN A 235 4.82 27.32 -22.22
N LEU A 236 5.28 27.61 -23.44
CA LEU A 236 5.99 26.68 -24.31
C LEU A 236 7.47 27.06 -24.35
N LEU A 237 8.34 26.07 -24.15
CA LEU A 237 9.77 26.25 -24.43
C LEU A 237 10.02 25.99 -25.92
N LEU A 238 10.26 27.04 -26.69
CA LEU A 238 10.53 26.95 -28.10
C LEU A 238 12.05 26.99 -28.39
N LEU A 239 12.60 25.91 -28.93
CA LEU A 239 13.99 25.82 -29.33
C LEU A 239 14.09 25.95 -30.84
N HIS A 240 14.66 27.08 -31.32
CA HIS A 240 14.93 27.31 -32.72
C HIS A 240 16.40 27.02 -33.07
N GLY A 241 16.68 26.43 -34.21
CA GLY A 241 18.04 26.13 -34.66
C GLY A 241 18.07 25.11 -35.79
N GLY A 242 19.22 24.96 -36.41
CA GLY A 242 19.43 24.04 -37.56
C GLY A 242 19.08 22.61 -37.29
N GLN A 243 18.81 21.84 -38.33
CA GLN A 243 18.57 20.40 -38.21
C GLN A 243 19.80 19.70 -37.63
N GLY A 244 19.61 18.69 -36.83
CA GLY A 244 20.71 17.94 -36.18
C GLY A 244 21.41 18.66 -35.02
N SER A 245 20.97 19.84 -34.59
CA SER A 245 21.57 20.58 -33.47
C SER A 245 21.32 20.00 -32.08
N GLY A 246 20.61 18.90 -31.99
CA GLY A 246 20.39 18.18 -30.71
C GLY A 246 19.22 18.68 -29.85
N LYS A 247 18.30 19.48 -30.41
CA LYS A 247 17.14 20.04 -29.70
C LYS A 247 16.27 18.96 -29.01
N SER A 248 15.76 18.00 -29.77
CA SER A 248 14.91 16.93 -29.25
C SER A 248 15.67 16.00 -28.28
N THR A 249 16.97 15.78 -28.53
CA THR A 249 17.85 15.05 -27.60
C THR A 249 17.99 15.79 -26.28
N PHE A 250 18.12 17.12 -26.28
CA PHE A 250 18.20 17.95 -25.09
C PHE A 250 16.90 17.83 -24.27
N ILE A 251 15.75 18.06 -24.92
CA ILE A 251 14.43 17.96 -24.23
C ILE A 251 14.22 16.57 -23.63
N ARG A 252 14.49 15.51 -24.37
CA ARG A 252 14.34 14.14 -23.86
C ARG A 252 15.21 13.87 -22.64
N LYS A 253 16.43 14.41 -22.59
CA LYS A 253 17.36 14.22 -21.47
C LYS A 253 17.04 15.08 -20.24
N LEU A 254 16.04 15.94 -20.31
CA LEU A 254 15.54 16.66 -19.13
C LEU A 254 14.81 15.74 -18.16
N LEU A 255 14.23 14.64 -18.66
CA LEU A 255 13.58 13.66 -17.81
C LEU A 255 14.59 12.67 -17.23
N PRO A 256 14.47 12.37 -15.92
CA PRO A 256 15.22 11.30 -15.29
C PRO A 256 14.70 9.92 -15.74
N PRO A 257 15.51 8.87 -15.63
CA PRO A 257 15.12 7.52 -16.04
C PRO A 257 13.80 7.02 -15.41
N GLU A 258 13.53 7.39 -14.16
CA GLU A 258 12.33 7.02 -13.41
C GLU A 258 11.05 7.61 -14.03
N LEU A 259 11.17 8.75 -14.72
CA LEU A 259 10.06 9.43 -15.39
C LEU A 259 10.09 9.32 -16.91
N ASP A 260 11.01 8.55 -17.50
CA ASP A 260 11.17 8.42 -18.96
C ASP A 260 9.87 7.98 -19.68
N THR A 261 9.03 7.18 -19.01
CA THR A 261 7.74 6.73 -19.56
C THR A 261 6.68 7.83 -19.66
N TYR A 262 6.97 9.03 -19.15
CA TYR A 262 6.10 10.23 -19.19
C TYR A 262 6.59 11.27 -20.19
N TYR A 263 7.54 10.90 -21.04
CA TYR A 263 7.93 11.67 -22.22
C TYR A 263 7.13 11.20 -23.44
N ARG A 264 6.66 12.15 -24.22
CA ARG A 264 6.05 11.92 -25.54
C ARG A 264 6.70 12.83 -26.58
N CYS A 265 6.85 12.31 -27.78
CA CYS A 265 7.29 13.08 -28.93
C CYS A 265 6.27 12.87 -30.04
N GLY A 266 5.91 13.94 -30.74
CA GLY A 266 5.01 13.91 -31.88
C GLY A 266 3.98 15.04 -31.89
N MET A 267 3.10 15.02 -32.87
CA MET A 267 2.07 16.03 -33.06
C MET A 267 0.90 15.80 -32.11
N ILE A 268 0.38 16.86 -31.52
CA ILE A 268 -0.87 16.85 -30.77
C ILE A 268 -1.96 17.50 -31.61
N ILE A 269 -3.00 16.74 -31.90
CA ILE A 269 -4.23 17.21 -32.57
C ILE A 269 -5.29 17.37 -31.50
N PRO A 270 -5.68 18.58 -31.12
CA PRO A 270 -6.61 18.84 -30.01
C PRO A 270 -7.99 18.20 -30.16
N GLU A 271 -8.42 17.92 -31.39
CA GLU A 271 -9.69 17.27 -31.71
C GLU A 271 -9.63 15.73 -31.55
N ASN A 272 -8.45 15.17 -31.37
CA ASN A 272 -8.24 13.73 -31.18
C ASN A 272 -8.20 13.38 -29.68
N LYS A 273 -9.17 12.59 -29.22
CA LYS A 273 -9.27 12.16 -27.81
C LYS A 273 -8.02 11.43 -27.32
N ASP A 274 -7.41 10.59 -28.16
CA ASP A 274 -6.20 9.84 -27.76
C ASP A 274 -5.03 10.79 -27.53
N HIS A 275 -4.92 11.87 -28.31
CA HIS A 275 -3.91 12.90 -28.09
C HIS A 275 -4.16 13.69 -26.81
N LEU A 276 -5.43 13.99 -26.47
CA LEU A 276 -5.78 14.64 -25.20
C LEU A 276 -5.47 13.74 -24.00
N LEU A 277 -5.71 12.43 -24.11
CA LEU A 277 -5.32 11.47 -23.08
C LEU A 277 -3.78 11.36 -22.94
N GLN A 278 -3.04 11.53 -24.03
CA GLN A 278 -1.57 11.59 -23.97
C GLN A 278 -1.09 12.85 -23.23
N LEU A 279 -1.76 14.00 -23.44
CA LEU A 279 -1.46 15.23 -22.69
C LEU A 279 -1.61 15.02 -21.18
N SER A 280 -2.72 14.45 -20.75
CA SER A 280 -2.99 14.23 -19.31
C SER A 280 -2.05 13.21 -18.67
N SER A 281 -1.44 12.32 -19.44
CA SER A 281 -0.58 11.23 -18.97
C SER A 281 0.92 11.47 -19.21
N SER A 282 1.34 12.66 -19.60
CA SER A 282 2.74 13.01 -19.91
C SER A 282 3.24 14.15 -19.05
N LEU A 283 4.52 14.14 -18.70
CA LEU A 283 5.20 15.26 -18.02
C LEU A 283 5.80 16.24 -19.02
N ILE A 284 6.41 15.72 -20.09
CA ILE A 284 6.93 16.50 -21.18
C ILE A 284 6.37 15.97 -22.50
N ILE A 285 5.89 16.90 -23.34
CA ILE A 285 5.49 16.64 -24.72
C ILE A 285 6.37 17.47 -25.62
N ASP A 286 7.18 16.80 -26.44
CA ASP A 286 8.01 17.40 -27.45
C ASP A 286 7.23 17.44 -28.77
N LEU A 287 6.83 18.65 -29.19
CA LEU A 287 6.11 18.87 -30.44
C LEU A 287 7.12 19.04 -31.55
N ASP A 288 7.48 17.94 -32.18
CA ASP A 288 8.37 17.99 -33.37
C ASP A 288 7.65 18.61 -34.56
N GLU A 289 8.39 19.30 -35.40
CA GLU A 289 7.88 19.97 -36.60
C GLU A 289 6.75 21.00 -36.32
N PHE A 290 6.84 21.70 -35.21
CA PHE A 290 5.82 22.68 -34.75
C PHE A 290 5.57 23.80 -35.80
N ASP A 291 6.59 24.16 -36.60
CA ASP A 291 6.54 25.16 -37.64
C ASP A 291 5.77 24.69 -38.89
N THR A 292 5.56 23.41 -39.08
CA THR A 292 4.80 22.85 -40.20
C THR A 292 3.28 22.78 -39.93
N LEU A 293 2.83 23.10 -38.69
CA LEU A 293 1.43 23.01 -38.33
C LEU A 293 0.56 24.01 -39.09
N PRO A 294 -0.59 23.58 -39.67
CA PRO A 294 -1.55 24.49 -40.27
C PRO A 294 -2.08 25.51 -39.24
N SER A 295 -2.39 26.72 -39.71
CA SER A 295 -2.82 27.83 -38.87
C SER A 295 -4.02 27.48 -37.94
N TRP A 296 -4.94 26.65 -38.41
CA TRP A 296 -6.10 26.23 -37.61
C TRP A 296 -5.71 25.28 -36.48
N GLN A 297 -4.76 24.38 -36.68
CA GLN A 297 -4.23 23.51 -35.61
C GLN A 297 -3.43 24.32 -34.61
N MET A 298 -2.67 25.30 -35.04
CA MET A 298 -1.96 26.23 -34.17
C MET A 298 -2.95 27.01 -33.25
N GLN A 299 -4.09 27.45 -33.79
CA GLN A 299 -5.12 28.13 -33.01
C GLN A 299 -5.76 27.18 -31.97
N SER A 300 -6.08 25.95 -32.38
CA SER A 300 -6.61 24.93 -31.48
C SER A 300 -5.62 24.59 -30.36
N LEU A 301 -4.36 24.44 -30.68
CA LEU A 301 -3.29 24.19 -29.70
C LEU A 301 -3.12 25.38 -28.72
N LYS A 302 -3.14 26.61 -29.21
CA LYS A 302 -3.09 27.81 -28.35
C LYS A 302 -4.28 27.86 -27.38
N ARG A 303 -5.50 27.52 -27.82
CA ARG A 303 -6.67 27.42 -26.95
C ARG A 303 -6.47 26.37 -25.86
N LEU A 304 -5.96 25.19 -26.23
CA LEU A 304 -5.69 24.10 -25.31
C LEU A 304 -4.70 24.52 -24.20
N ILE A 305 -3.62 25.21 -24.56
CA ILE A 305 -2.60 25.69 -23.61
C ILE A 305 -3.19 26.74 -22.64
N VAL A 306 -4.03 27.64 -23.15
CA VAL A 306 -4.65 28.69 -22.34
C VAL A 306 -5.79 28.14 -21.46
N GLN A 307 -6.48 27.09 -21.88
CA GLN A 307 -7.60 26.49 -21.17
C GLN A 307 -7.21 25.87 -19.81
N GLY A 308 -5.93 25.52 -19.65
CA GLY A 308 -5.30 25.13 -18.36
C GLY A 308 -5.66 23.75 -17.86
N VAL A 309 -6.90 23.30 -17.94
CA VAL A 309 -7.36 21.98 -17.52
C VAL A 309 -8.11 21.30 -18.64
N VAL A 310 -7.63 20.15 -19.06
CA VAL A 310 -8.29 19.28 -20.02
C VAL A 310 -8.88 18.09 -19.27
N THR A 311 -10.20 18.05 -19.19
CA THR A 311 -10.92 16.95 -18.55
C THR A 311 -11.54 16.07 -19.65
N GLU A 312 -10.89 14.95 -19.94
CA GLU A 312 -11.43 13.92 -20.81
C GLU A 312 -11.77 12.66 -20.01
N ARG A 313 -12.98 12.13 -20.20
CA ARG A 313 -13.37 10.84 -19.61
C ARG A 313 -12.88 9.71 -20.52
N LYS A 314 -12.13 8.78 -19.93
CA LYS A 314 -11.97 7.46 -20.55
C LYS A 314 -13.33 6.77 -20.54
N VAL A 315 -13.80 6.39 -21.71
CA VAL A 315 -15.02 5.58 -21.90
C VAL A 315 -14.67 4.11 -21.70
#